data_45f79825fe256073fc24e6cf4bcec44a
#
_entry.id   45f79825fe256073fc24e6cf4bcec44a
#
_cell.length_a   1.000
_cell.length_b   1.000
_cell.length_c   1.000
_cell.angle_alpha   90.00
_cell.angle_beta   90.00
_cell.angle_gamma   90.00
#
_symmetry.space_group_name_H-M   'P 1'
#
loop_
_entity.id
_entity.type
_entity.pdbx_description
1 polymer ?
#
loop_
_entity_poly.entity_id
_entity_poly.type
_entity_poly.pdbx_seq_one_letter_code
_entity_poly.pdbx_strand_id
1 'polypeptide(L)'
;MRIAVLGGDGYCGWATALYLSRKGHEVAIVDNFARRLWDHELGAQTLTPIRPLNERLSVWQQLTGKTIQSFVGDITDYDFLSSVVKSFEPESIVHFAEQRSAPYSMIDRKHAIFTQVGNVTGTLNVLYAIREFVPECHLVKLGTMGEYGTPNIDIEEGYIEIEHNGRKDVLPFPKQPGSFYHLSKVHDSHNIAFTCKIWGVRATDLNQGVVYGTVTDEVAMDEALSNRFDYDEVFGTVLNRFCAQAALGYPLTVYGKGGQTRGFLDIRDTVRCIEIACLNPAKPGEFRVFNQFTEQFNVLELARMVQTSGKELGLSVEIEHLPDPRVEMEAHYYNARHSKLIELGLQPHSLSESLLDSLINIALRYKDRIDPVQFVPTVNWRNARNEKQTEKPQPQLAKSLV
;
A
#
# COMPACT_ATOMS: atom_id res chain seq x y z
N MET A 1 -1.18 1.44 -24.82
CA MET A 1 -0.86 2.70 -24.13
C MET A 1 0.55 2.63 -23.56
N ARG A 2 1.24 3.77 -23.49
CA ARG A 2 2.49 3.91 -22.74
C ARG A 2 2.17 4.28 -21.29
N ILE A 3 2.57 3.43 -20.35
CA ILE A 3 2.25 3.61 -18.93
C ILE A 3 3.55 3.60 -18.11
N ALA A 4 3.83 4.69 -17.42
CA ALA A 4 4.96 4.76 -16.49
C ALA A 4 4.50 4.39 -15.07
N VAL A 5 5.15 3.41 -14.46
CA VAL A 5 4.89 2.94 -13.09
C VAL A 5 6.01 3.45 -12.19
N LEU A 6 5.75 4.54 -11.46
CA LEU A 6 6.67 5.10 -10.49
C LEU A 6 6.59 4.28 -9.19
N GLY A 7 7.73 3.78 -8.70
CA GLY A 7 7.79 2.85 -7.58
C GLY A 7 7.57 1.39 -7.99
N GLY A 8 8.04 1.03 -9.19
CA GLY A 8 7.76 -0.26 -9.83
C GLY A 8 8.53 -1.46 -9.25
N ASP A 9 9.54 -1.27 -8.39
CA ASP A 9 10.20 -2.37 -7.66
C ASP A 9 9.47 -2.72 -6.35
N GLY A 10 8.49 -1.88 -5.95
CA GLY A 10 7.68 -2.07 -4.75
C GLY A 10 6.58 -3.13 -4.91
N TYR A 11 5.86 -3.41 -3.82
CA TYR A 11 4.82 -4.43 -3.73
C TYR A 11 3.70 -4.26 -4.78
N CYS A 12 2.99 -3.15 -4.76
CA CYS A 12 1.93 -2.89 -5.75
C CYS A 12 2.51 -2.57 -7.14
N GLY A 13 3.64 -1.84 -7.18
CA GLY A 13 4.24 -1.40 -8.43
C GLY A 13 4.72 -2.56 -9.30
N TRP A 14 5.39 -3.55 -8.72
CA TRP A 14 5.86 -4.72 -9.45
C TRP A 14 4.72 -5.54 -10.06
N ALA A 15 3.74 -5.91 -9.25
CA ALA A 15 2.58 -6.65 -9.74
C ALA A 15 1.84 -5.88 -10.85
N THR A 16 1.68 -4.56 -10.69
CA THR A 16 1.05 -3.69 -11.68
C THR A 16 1.84 -3.65 -12.99
N ALA A 17 3.16 -3.51 -12.93
CA ALA A 17 4.00 -3.46 -14.13
C ALA A 17 3.93 -4.75 -14.95
N LEU A 18 4.00 -5.91 -14.30
CA LEU A 18 3.86 -7.20 -14.96
C LEU A 18 2.47 -7.36 -15.59
N TYR A 19 1.42 -7.07 -14.82
CA TYR A 19 0.03 -7.18 -15.28
C TYR A 19 -0.23 -6.30 -16.50
N LEU A 20 0.12 -5.01 -16.45
CA LEU A 20 -0.08 -4.08 -17.57
C LEU A 20 0.74 -4.50 -18.80
N SER A 21 1.98 -4.96 -18.61
CA SER A 21 2.80 -5.50 -19.69
C SER A 21 2.14 -6.73 -20.33
N ARG A 22 1.60 -7.66 -19.52
CA ARG A 22 0.90 -8.83 -20.04
C ARG A 22 -0.33 -8.44 -20.86
N LYS A 23 -1.06 -7.41 -20.45
CA LYS A 23 -2.22 -6.85 -21.17
C LYS A 23 -1.86 -6.14 -22.49
N GLY A 24 -0.57 -5.99 -22.79
CA GLY A 24 -0.09 -5.42 -24.05
C GLY A 24 0.15 -3.92 -24.01
N HIS A 25 0.21 -3.33 -22.82
CA HIS A 25 0.68 -1.96 -22.66
C HIS A 25 2.21 -1.91 -22.77
N GLU A 26 2.73 -0.80 -23.28
CA GLU A 26 4.14 -0.45 -23.19
C GLU A 26 4.40 0.13 -21.79
N VAL A 27 5.25 -0.53 -21.02
CA VAL A 27 5.43 -0.22 -19.59
C VAL A 27 6.86 0.22 -19.31
N ALA A 28 7.00 1.29 -18.53
CA ALA A 28 8.26 1.70 -17.92
C ALA A 28 8.15 1.67 -16.40
N ILE A 29 9.18 1.15 -15.73
CA ILE A 29 9.37 1.22 -14.28
C ILE A 29 10.33 2.36 -13.96
N VAL A 30 9.99 3.18 -12.98
CA VAL A 30 10.87 4.20 -12.38
C VAL A 30 10.99 3.91 -10.90
N ASP A 31 12.22 3.69 -10.40
CA ASP A 31 12.43 3.35 -8.98
C ASP A 31 13.83 3.76 -8.51
N ASN A 32 13.96 4.17 -7.25
CA ASN A 32 15.24 4.48 -6.60
C ASN A 32 15.71 3.39 -5.63
N PHE A 33 14.98 2.29 -5.53
CA PHE A 33 15.20 1.18 -4.61
C PHE A 33 15.21 1.55 -3.11
N ALA A 34 14.65 2.70 -2.76
CA ALA A 34 14.59 3.17 -1.38
C ALA A 34 13.94 2.13 -0.44
N ARG A 35 12.93 1.38 -0.93
CA ARG A 35 12.27 0.35 -0.13
C ARG A 35 13.24 -0.76 0.32
N ARG A 36 14.22 -1.12 -0.51
CA ARG A 36 15.25 -2.11 -0.16
C ARG A 36 16.23 -1.54 0.87
N LEU A 37 16.53 -0.24 0.79
CA LEU A 37 17.39 0.44 1.75
C LEU A 37 16.72 0.55 3.13
N TRP A 38 15.41 0.80 3.19
CA TRP A 38 14.66 0.83 4.45
C TRP A 38 14.58 -0.55 5.12
N ASP A 39 14.51 -1.64 4.35
CA ASP A 39 14.63 -2.99 4.90
C ASP A 39 15.95 -3.15 5.65
N HIS A 40 17.05 -2.73 5.02
CA HIS A 40 18.38 -2.81 5.63
C HIS A 40 18.50 -1.88 6.85
N GLU A 41 17.97 -0.66 6.78
CA GLU A 41 18.00 0.32 7.87
C GLU A 41 17.33 -0.24 9.15
N LEU A 42 16.21 -0.93 8.98
CA LEU A 42 15.40 -1.45 10.08
C LEU A 42 15.73 -2.91 10.46
N GLY A 43 16.65 -3.55 9.75
CA GLY A 43 16.90 -4.97 9.90
C GLY A 43 15.71 -5.85 9.52
N ALA A 44 14.76 -5.31 8.75
CA ALA A 44 13.61 -6.04 8.23
C ALA A 44 13.97 -6.77 6.94
N GLN A 45 13.23 -7.81 6.62
CA GLN A 45 13.31 -8.45 5.31
C GLN A 45 11.93 -8.96 4.89
N THR A 46 11.64 -8.86 3.61
CA THR A 46 10.46 -9.53 3.07
C THR A 46 10.60 -11.05 3.15
N LEU A 47 9.52 -11.75 3.43
CA LEU A 47 9.53 -13.20 3.57
C LEU A 47 9.92 -13.90 2.26
N THR A 48 9.36 -13.46 1.14
CA THR A 48 9.70 -13.94 -0.20
C THR A 48 11.03 -13.35 -0.66
N PRO A 49 11.95 -14.15 -1.23
CA PRO A 49 13.20 -13.61 -1.82
C PRO A 49 12.90 -12.72 -3.03
N ILE A 50 13.41 -11.49 -3.01
CA ILE A 50 13.25 -10.56 -4.13
C ILE A 50 14.58 -10.38 -4.85
N ARG A 51 14.65 -10.85 -6.11
CA ARG A 51 15.83 -10.72 -6.96
C ARG A 51 16.08 -9.27 -7.40
N PRO A 52 17.28 -8.91 -7.87
CA PRO A 52 17.55 -7.63 -8.52
C PRO A 52 16.58 -7.35 -9.67
N LEU A 53 16.21 -6.08 -9.87
CA LEU A 53 15.19 -5.70 -10.85
C LEU A 53 15.58 -6.13 -12.29
N ASN A 54 16.84 -5.97 -12.68
CA ASN A 54 17.33 -6.37 -13.99
C ASN A 54 17.17 -7.89 -14.26
N GLU A 55 17.41 -8.74 -13.26
CA GLU A 55 17.17 -10.19 -13.38
C GLU A 55 15.68 -10.49 -13.57
N ARG A 56 14.82 -9.86 -12.74
CA ARG A 56 13.36 -10.02 -12.82
C ARG A 56 12.82 -9.60 -14.19
N LEU A 57 13.31 -8.49 -14.74
CA LEU A 57 12.95 -8.02 -16.08
C LEU A 57 13.45 -8.95 -17.19
N SER A 58 14.66 -9.50 -17.05
CA SER A 58 15.19 -10.48 -17.99
C SER A 58 14.36 -11.76 -18.02
N VAL A 59 13.98 -12.29 -16.85
CA VAL A 59 13.09 -13.47 -16.75
C VAL A 59 11.72 -13.17 -17.36
N TRP A 60 11.14 -12.00 -17.09
CA TRP A 60 9.87 -11.57 -17.70
C TRP A 60 9.95 -11.57 -19.23
N GLN A 61 11.01 -10.99 -19.78
CA GLN A 61 11.23 -10.97 -21.22
C GLN A 61 11.41 -12.38 -21.82
N GLN A 62 12.15 -13.25 -21.15
CA GLN A 62 12.34 -14.64 -21.59
C GLN A 62 11.02 -15.43 -21.61
N LEU A 63 10.18 -15.26 -20.59
CA LEU A 63 8.92 -15.99 -20.48
C LEU A 63 7.82 -15.47 -21.40
N THR A 64 7.80 -14.16 -21.68
CA THR A 64 6.66 -13.53 -22.36
C THR A 64 6.99 -12.91 -23.71
N GLY A 65 8.26 -12.74 -24.03
CA GLY A 65 8.73 -11.96 -25.17
C GLY A 65 8.53 -10.45 -25.04
N LYS A 66 8.00 -9.96 -23.88
CA LYS A 66 7.67 -8.56 -23.65
C LYS A 66 8.77 -7.88 -22.85
N THR A 67 9.09 -6.65 -23.24
CA THR A 67 10.08 -5.80 -22.55
C THR A 67 9.37 -4.79 -21.68
N ILE A 68 9.84 -4.62 -20.44
CA ILE A 68 9.50 -3.51 -19.56
C ILE A 68 10.75 -2.64 -19.44
N GLN A 69 10.65 -1.36 -19.79
CA GLN A 69 11.75 -0.42 -19.63
C GLN A 69 11.99 -0.12 -18.15
N SER A 70 13.20 0.20 -17.75
CA SER A 70 13.51 0.59 -16.37
C SER A 70 14.42 1.81 -16.31
N PHE A 71 14.04 2.78 -15.46
CA PHE A 71 14.78 3.98 -15.17
C PHE A 71 15.09 4.00 -13.67
N VAL A 72 16.35 4.10 -13.31
CA VAL A 72 16.78 4.08 -11.90
C VAL A 72 17.13 5.49 -11.45
N GLY A 73 16.37 6.03 -10.52
CA GLY A 73 16.57 7.36 -9.97
C GLY A 73 15.42 7.81 -9.07
N ASP A 74 15.59 8.95 -8.44
CA ASP A 74 14.64 9.53 -7.47
C ASP A 74 13.71 10.53 -8.14
N ILE A 75 12.40 10.41 -7.93
CA ILE A 75 11.41 11.37 -8.49
C ILE A 75 11.46 12.74 -7.81
N THR A 76 12.14 12.88 -6.68
CA THR A 76 12.42 14.18 -6.06
C THR A 76 13.50 14.97 -6.83
N ASP A 77 14.29 14.29 -7.67
CA ASP A 77 15.16 14.91 -8.66
C ASP A 77 14.34 15.24 -9.92
N TYR A 78 14.03 16.52 -10.10
CA TYR A 78 13.19 16.97 -11.21
C TYR A 78 13.84 16.77 -12.58
N ASP A 79 15.16 16.95 -12.69
CA ASP A 79 15.88 16.78 -13.96
C ASP A 79 15.85 15.32 -14.40
N PHE A 80 16.07 14.39 -13.47
CA PHE A 80 15.91 12.96 -13.73
C PHE A 80 14.48 12.63 -14.19
N LEU A 81 13.46 13.00 -13.41
CA LEU A 81 12.07 12.70 -13.73
C LEU A 81 11.66 13.30 -15.07
N SER A 82 12.05 14.55 -15.34
CA SER A 82 11.78 15.23 -16.61
C SER A 82 12.41 14.50 -17.79
N SER A 83 13.63 13.98 -17.64
CA SER A 83 14.29 13.21 -18.69
C SER A 83 13.53 11.90 -19.00
N VAL A 84 13.02 11.22 -17.98
CA VAL A 84 12.21 10.01 -18.14
C VAL A 84 10.89 10.33 -18.85
N VAL A 85 10.15 11.36 -18.38
CA VAL A 85 8.86 11.74 -18.98
C VAL A 85 9.01 12.17 -20.43
N LYS A 86 10.06 12.92 -20.76
CA LYS A 86 10.36 13.33 -22.16
C LYS A 86 10.71 12.15 -23.05
N SER A 87 11.49 11.19 -22.55
CA SER A 87 11.96 10.05 -23.36
C SER A 87 10.90 8.98 -23.55
N PHE A 88 10.06 8.74 -22.56
CA PHE A 88 9.04 7.70 -22.59
C PHE A 88 7.68 8.21 -23.08
N GLU A 89 7.39 9.51 -22.91
CA GLU A 89 6.13 10.17 -23.29
C GLU A 89 4.88 9.39 -22.81
N PRO A 90 4.69 9.18 -21.49
CA PRO A 90 3.60 8.35 -20.98
C PRO A 90 2.23 8.96 -21.25
N GLU A 91 1.26 8.12 -21.63
CA GLU A 91 -0.17 8.46 -21.72
C GLU A 91 -0.85 8.36 -20.35
N SER A 92 -0.30 7.53 -19.45
CA SER A 92 -0.67 7.43 -18.04
C SER A 92 0.56 7.29 -17.17
N ILE A 93 0.55 7.95 -16.01
CA ILE A 93 1.53 7.76 -14.93
C ILE A 93 0.80 7.15 -13.74
N VAL A 94 1.26 5.97 -13.29
CA VAL A 94 0.81 5.30 -12.08
C VAL A 94 1.81 5.59 -10.97
N HIS A 95 1.39 6.31 -9.94
CA HIS A 95 2.31 6.85 -8.93
C HIS A 95 2.23 6.09 -7.60
N PHE A 96 3.18 5.16 -7.41
CA PHE A 96 3.43 4.45 -6.15
C PHE A 96 4.74 4.87 -5.45
N ALA A 97 5.56 5.73 -6.08
CA ALA A 97 6.89 6.09 -5.60
C ALA A 97 6.82 7.01 -4.37
N GLU A 98 6.46 6.44 -3.24
CA GLU A 98 6.28 7.14 -1.97
C GLU A 98 6.67 6.25 -0.79
N GLN A 99 7.06 6.87 0.31
CA GLN A 99 7.13 6.19 1.59
C GLN A 99 5.69 5.91 2.05
N ARG A 100 5.33 4.62 2.17
CA ARG A 100 3.95 4.12 2.35
C ARG A 100 3.60 3.68 3.76
N SER A 101 4.53 3.73 4.69
CA SER A 101 4.34 3.18 6.03
C SER A 101 4.01 4.26 7.05
N ALA A 102 2.86 4.09 7.70
CA ALA A 102 2.48 4.94 8.82
C ALA A 102 3.44 4.78 10.00
N PRO A 103 3.80 3.54 10.47
CA PRO A 103 4.79 3.37 11.52
C PRO A 103 6.16 3.98 11.19
N TYR A 104 6.68 3.78 9.97
CA TYR A 104 7.96 4.38 9.55
C TYR A 104 7.96 5.90 9.72
N SER A 105 6.89 6.57 9.34
CA SER A 105 6.76 8.02 9.45
C SER A 105 6.69 8.53 10.90
N MET A 106 6.47 7.63 11.87
CA MET A 106 6.30 7.94 13.28
C MET A 106 7.52 7.53 14.15
N ILE A 107 8.57 6.95 13.56
CA ILE A 107 9.78 6.54 14.30
C ILE A 107 10.41 7.75 15.00
N ASP A 108 10.70 8.81 14.26
CA ASP A 108 11.29 10.04 14.77
C ASP A 108 11.11 11.22 13.80
N ARG A 109 11.66 12.39 14.18
CA ARG A 109 11.64 13.61 13.35
C ARG A 109 12.28 13.39 11.97
N LYS A 110 13.36 12.62 11.87
CA LYS A 110 14.07 12.38 10.60
C LYS A 110 13.16 11.63 9.62
N HIS A 111 12.50 10.58 10.09
CA HIS A 111 11.58 9.75 9.28
C HIS A 111 10.32 10.52 8.91
N ALA A 112 9.78 11.35 9.82
CA ALA A 112 8.65 12.21 9.54
C ALA A 112 8.97 13.21 8.42
N ILE A 113 10.11 13.93 8.52
CA ILE A 113 10.56 14.88 7.50
C ILE A 113 10.84 14.18 6.18
N PHE A 114 11.56 13.05 6.22
CA PHE A 114 11.84 12.25 5.02
C PHE A 114 10.54 11.88 4.29
N THR A 115 9.53 11.41 5.02
CA THR A 115 8.22 11.06 4.45
C THR A 115 7.53 12.27 3.82
N GLN A 116 7.49 13.42 4.52
CA GLN A 116 6.84 14.63 4.00
C GLN A 116 7.57 15.17 2.77
N VAL A 117 8.90 15.30 2.83
CA VAL A 117 9.68 15.83 1.72
C VAL A 117 9.63 14.89 0.51
N GLY A 118 9.86 13.60 0.71
CA GLY A 118 9.86 12.62 -0.38
C GLY A 118 8.51 12.55 -1.09
N ASN A 119 7.44 12.35 -0.34
CA ASN A 119 6.11 12.15 -0.94
C ASN A 119 5.60 13.44 -1.59
N VAL A 120 5.59 14.57 -0.87
CA VAL A 120 5.01 15.82 -1.37
C VAL A 120 5.85 16.42 -2.50
N THR A 121 7.18 16.44 -2.38
CA THR A 121 8.05 16.96 -3.45
C THR A 121 7.98 16.06 -4.69
N GLY A 122 8.01 14.73 -4.50
CA GLY A 122 7.88 13.77 -5.60
C GLY A 122 6.57 13.97 -6.38
N THR A 123 5.44 14.08 -5.67
CA THR A 123 4.13 14.36 -6.31
C THR A 123 4.11 15.69 -7.05
N LEU A 124 4.67 16.76 -6.47
CA LEU A 124 4.75 18.07 -7.16
C LEU A 124 5.60 17.98 -8.43
N ASN A 125 6.73 17.30 -8.39
CA ASN A 125 7.57 17.09 -9.57
C ASN A 125 6.82 16.32 -10.68
N VAL A 126 6.06 15.29 -10.32
CA VAL A 126 5.21 14.57 -11.29
C VAL A 126 4.19 15.49 -11.94
N LEU A 127 3.51 16.34 -11.16
CA LEU A 127 2.51 17.29 -11.66
C LEU A 127 3.13 18.35 -12.61
N TYR A 128 4.31 18.86 -12.27
CA TYR A 128 5.05 19.78 -13.15
C TYR A 128 5.53 19.08 -14.42
N ALA A 129 6.06 17.87 -14.34
CA ALA A 129 6.50 17.11 -15.51
C ALA A 129 5.32 16.79 -16.46
N ILE A 130 4.14 16.45 -15.91
CA ILE A 130 2.92 16.28 -16.72
C ILE A 130 2.58 17.58 -17.43
N ARG A 131 2.48 18.69 -16.69
CA ARG A 131 2.13 19.98 -17.25
C ARG A 131 3.06 20.44 -18.38
N GLU A 132 4.37 20.22 -18.20
CA GLU A 132 5.38 20.75 -19.12
C GLU A 132 5.61 19.88 -20.34
N PHE A 133 5.50 18.55 -20.22
CA PHE A 133 5.95 17.65 -21.29
C PHE A 133 4.86 16.74 -21.85
N VAL A 134 3.86 16.36 -21.05
CA VAL A 134 2.79 15.43 -21.45
C VAL A 134 1.43 15.89 -20.90
N PRO A 135 0.93 17.07 -21.26
CA PRO A 135 -0.25 17.69 -20.62
C PRO A 135 -1.53 16.85 -20.74
N GLU A 136 -1.60 15.94 -21.70
CA GLU A 136 -2.73 15.00 -21.86
C GLU A 136 -2.58 13.72 -21.03
N CYS A 137 -1.46 13.52 -20.34
CA CYS A 137 -1.21 12.36 -19.52
C CYS A 137 -2.18 12.28 -18.34
N HIS A 138 -2.72 11.09 -18.08
CA HIS A 138 -3.56 10.83 -16.93
C HIS A 138 -2.74 10.38 -15.73
N LEU A 139 -2.84 11.08 -14.62
CA LEU A 139 -2.23 10.67 -13.36
C LEU A 139 -3.16 9.72 -12.60
N VAL A 140 -2.70 8.49 -12.37
CA VAL A 140 -3.33 7.54 -11.45
C VAL A 140 -2.50 7.52 -10.17
N LYS A 141 -2.96 8.24 -9.15
CA LYS A 141 -2.29 8.35 -7.85
C LYS A 141 -2.77 7.25 -6.92
N LEU A 142 -1.86 6.65 -6.17
CA LEU A 142 -2.24 5.77 -5.08
C LEU A 142 -2.36 6.56 -3.78
N GLY A 143 -3.60 6.91 -3.41
CA GLY A 143 -3.98 7.46 -2.12
C GLY A 143 -4.11 6.39 -1.04
N THR A 144 -4.80 6.70 0.03
CA THR A 144 -5.05 5.77 1.13
C THR A 144 -6.37 6.08 1.84
N MET A 145 -7.11 5.05 2.24
CA MET A 145 -8.26 5.19 3.14
C MET A 145 -7.88 5.84 4.48
N GLY A 146 -6.62 5.75 4.89
CA GLY A 146 -6.09 6.41 6.09
C GLY A 146 -6.12 7.94 6.06
N GLU A 147 -6.34 8.56 4.91
CA GLU A 147 -6.55 10.01 4.80
C GLU A 147 -7.84 10.46 5.51
N TYR A 148 -8.88 9.63 5.45
CA TYR A 148 -10.16 9.94 6.10
C TYR A 148 -10.10 9.81 7.63
N GLY A 149 -9.16 9.02 8.15
CA GLY A 149 -9.12 8.67 9.56
C GLY A 149 -10.33 7.82 9.98
N THR A 150 -10.94 8.18 11.11
CA THR A 150 -12.10 7.45 11.68
C THR A 150 -13.25 8.41 12.01
N PRO A 151 -13.88 9.06 11.00
CA PRO A 151 -15.01 9.95 11.24
C PRO A 151 -16.22 9.15 11.72
N ASN A 152 -17.08 9.79 12.54
CA ASN A 152 -18.33 9.18 13.01
C ASN A 152 -19.52 9.48 12.04
N ILE A 153 -19.24 9.46 10.74
CA ILE A 153 -20.20 9.60 9.64
C ILE A 153 -19.80 8.65 8.50
N ASP A 154 -20.70 8.39 7.57
CA ASP A 154 -20.41 7.64 6.35
C ASP A 154 -19.27 8.31 5.57
N ILE A 155 -18.35 7.51 5.03
CA ILE A 155 -17.23 7.99 4.23
C ILE A 155 -17.62 7.93 2.76
N GLU A 156 -17.81 9.08 2.14
CA GLU A 156 -18.07 9.19 0.70
C GLU A 156 -16.79 9.06 -0.14
N GLU A 157 -16.93 8.78 -1.42
CA GLU A 157 -15.80 8.65 -2.35
C GLU A 157 -15.29 10.04 -2.78
N GLY A 158 -14.46 10.63 -1.94
CA GLY A 158 -13.71 11.85 -2.19
C GLY A 158 -14.44 13.15 -1.95
N TYR A 159 -15.77 13.20 -2.08
CA TYR A 159 -16.57 14.42 -1.96
C TYR A 159 -17.84 14.19 -1.15
N ILE A 160 -18.28 15.22 -0.46
CA ILE A 160 -19.50 15.22 0.35
C ILE A 160 -20.36 16.46 0.05
N GLU A 161 -21.66 16.27 -0.08
CA GLU A 161 -22.59 17.40 -0.09
C GLU A 161 -22.79 17.93 1.33
N ILE A 162 -22.58 19.21 1.53
CA ILE A 162 -22.74 19.89 2.82
C ILE A 162 -23.79 20.99 2.68
N GLU A 163 -24.68 21.06 3.65
CA GLU A 163 -25.57 22.20 3.87
C GLU A 163 -25.15 22.94 5.15
N HIS A 164 -24.86 24.24 5.05
CA HIS A 164 -24.54 25.07 6.19
C HIS A 164 -25.22 26.44 6.07
N ASN A 165 -25.98 26.84 7.08
CA ASN A 165 -26.73 28.11 7.09
C ASN A 165 -27.62 28.31 5.83
N GLY A 166 -28.28 27.23 5.38
CA GLY A 166 -29.19 27.26 4.22
C GLY A 166 -28.48 27.33 2.86
N ARG A 167 -27.16 27.18 2.79
CA ARG A 167 -26.38 27.11 1.56
C ARG A 167 -25.80 25.71 1.38
N LYS A 168 -25.88 25.18 0.16
CA LYS A 168 -25.35 23.85 -0.20
C LYS A 168 -24.12 23.96 -1.08
N ASP A 169 -23.18 23.04 -0.89
CA ASP A 169 -22.00 22.90 -1.74
C ASP A 169 -21.52 21.43 -1.72
N VAL A 170 -20.73 21.05 -2.74
CA VAL A 170 -20.05 19.77 -2.81
C VAL A 170 -18.56 20.02 -2.56
N LEU A 171 -18.08 19.56 -1.43
CA LEU A 171 -16.72 19.82 -0.96
C LEU A 171 -15.90 18.53 -0.86
N PRO A 172 -14.56 18.60 -0.90
CA PRO A 172 -13.74 17.45 -0.56
C PRO A 172 -14.14 16.89 0.81
N PHE A 173 -14.25 15.55 0.89
CA PHE A 173 -14.60 14.90 2.15
C PHE A 173 -13.58 15.28 3.24
N PRO A 174 -14.02 15.61 4.47
CA PRO A 174 -13.12 15.96 5.57
C PRO A 174 -12.11 14.87 5.85
N LYS A 175 -10.82 15.24 6.01
CA LYS A 175 -9.73 14.32 6.22
C LYS A 175 -9.15 14.47 7.63
N GLN A 176 -8.90 13.33 8.31
CA GLN A 176 -8.38 13.26 9.68
C GLN A 176 -7.20 12.28 9.75
N PRO A 177 -6.05 12.61 9.11
CA PRO A 177 -4.93 11.69 8.99
C PRO A 177 -4.34 11.32 10.35
N GLY A 178 -4.08 10.01 10.56
CA GLY A 178 -3.58 9.47 11.83
C GLY A 178 -2.05 9.32 11.92
N SER A 179 -1.27 9.77 10.93
CA SER A 179 0.21 9.74 10.93
C SER A 179 0.77 10.76 9.95
N PHE A 180 2.10 11.03 10.02
CA PHE A 180 2.75 11.90 9.03
C PHE A 180 2.71 11.33 7.62
N TYR A 181 2.70 9.99 7.45
CA TYR A 181 2.45 9.38 6.16
C TYR A 181 1.04 9.71 5.64
N HIS A 182 -0.01 9.46 6.42
CA HIS A 182 -1.38 9.80 5.99
C HIS A 182 -1.53 11.29 5.71
N LEU A 183 -0.86 12.16 6.49
CA LEU A 183 -0.86 13.60 6.27
C LEU A 183 -0.18 13.97 4.95
N SER A 184 0.95 13.32 4.57
CA SER A 184 1.58 13.57 3.26
C SER A 184 0.63 13.22 2.10
N LYS A 185 -0.13 12.13 2.24
CA LYS A 185 -1.14 11.75 1.24
C LYS A 185 -2.27 12.77 1.11
N VAL A 186 -2.70 13.37 2.23
CA VAL A 186 -3.67 14.49 2.21
C VAL A 186 -3.11 15.68 1.46
N HIS A 187 -1.83 16.05 1.70
CA HIS A 187 -1.16 17.13 0.97
C HIS A 187 -1.10 16.84 -0.53
N ASP A 188 -0.79 15.61 -0.92
CA ASP A 188 -0.75 15.19 -2.32
C ASP A 188 -2.12 15.30 -2.98
N SER A 189 -3.18 14.78 -2.35
CA SER A 189 -4.54 14.90 -2.88
C SER A 189 -4.95 16.36 -3.09
N HIS A 190 -4.57 17.28 -2.19
CA HIS A 190 -4.86 18.71 -2.34
C HIS A 190 -4.02 19.34 -3.46
N ASN A 191 -2.73 19.02 -3.58
CA ASN A 191 -1.88 19.50 -4.66
C ASN A 191 -2.41 19.04 -6.03
N ILE A 192 -2.81 17.77 -6.16
CA ILE A 192 -3.38 17.21 -7.38
C ILE A 192 -4.70 17.90 -7.71
N ALA A 193 -5.63 18.00 -6.76
CA ALA A 193 -6.92 18.68 -6.96
C ALA A 193 -6.74 20.14 -7.42
N PHE A 194 -5.80 20.86 -6.79
CA PHE A 194 -5.46 22.23 -7.15
C PHE A 194 -4.92 22.32 -8.58
N THR A 195 -3.97 21.46 -8.97
CA THR A 195 -3.38 21.47 -10.30
C THR A 195 -4.36 21.02 -11.39
N CYS A 196 -5.28 20.11 -11.10
CA CYS A 196 -6.39 19.80 -11.99
C CYS A 196 -7.20 21.07 -12.28
N LYS A 197 -7.57 21.81 -11.24
CA LYS A 197 -8.36 23.05 -11.37
C LYS A 197 -7.66 24.13 -12.16
N ILE A 198 -6.36 24.37 -11.95
CA ILE A 198 -5.65 25.53 -12.51
C ILE A 198 -4.90 25.23 -13.81
N TRP A 199 -4.47 23.99 -14.04
CA TRP A 199 -3.67 23.60 -15.20
C TRP A 199 -4.37 22.63 -16.15
N GLY A 200 -5.56 22.15 -15.78
CA GLY A 200 -6.29 21.18 -16.58
C GLY A 200 -5.71 19.75 -16.48
N VAL A 201 -4.82 19.48 -15.54
CA VAL A 201 -4.34 18.10 -15.27
C VAL A 201 -5.54 17.20 -15.04
N ARG A 202 -5.47 15.97 -15.54
CA ARG A 202 -6.48 14.94 -15.28
C ARG A 202 -5.92 13.89 -14.33
N ALA A 203 -6.63 13.62 -13.23
CA ALA A 203 -6.14 12.69 -12.23
C ALA A 203 -7.25 11.83 -11.61
N THR A 204 -6.87 10.60 -11.27
CA THR A 204 -7.67 9.69 -10.45
C THR A 204 -6.86 9.29 -9.22
N ASP A 205 -7.39 9.60 -8.04
CA ASP A 205 -6.82 9.19 -6.75
C ASP A 205 -7.53 7.93 -6.26
N LEU A 206 -6.77 6.86 -6.08
CA LEU A 206 -7.26 5.59 -5.58
C LEU A 206 -6.96 5.53 -4.08
N ASN A 207 -7.94 5.88 -3.24
CA ASN A 207 -7.82 5.78 -1.78
C ASN A 207 -7.83 4.32 -1.37
N GLN A 208 -6.63 3.73 -1.33
CA GLN A 208 -6.45 2.29 -1.17
C GLN A 208 -6.63 1.85 0.28
N GLY A 209 -7.38 0.75 0.46
CA GLY A 209 -7.42 -0.04 1.68
C GLY A 209 -6.15 -0.86 1.89
N VAL A 210 -6.18 -1.80 2.82
CA VAL A 210 -5.06 -2.71 3.10
C VAL A 210 -5.01 -3.79 2.02
N VAL A 211 -3.91 -3.87 1.28
CA VAL A 211 -3.72 -4.89 0.26
C VAL A 211 -3.18 -6.17 0.88
N TYR A 212 -3.75 -7.30 0.49
CA TYR A 212 -3.25 -8.63 0.84
C TYR A 212 -2.96 -9.46 -0.41
N GLY A 213 -2.30 -10.61 -0.21
CA GLY A 213 -1.88 -11.47 -1.31
C GLY A 213 -0.55 -11.05 -1.92
N THR A 214 0.12 -11.99 -2.55
CA THR A 214 1.42 -11.76 -3.20
C THR A 214 1.45 -12.33 -4.61
N VAL A 215 0.45 -13.11 -4.98
CA VAL A 215 0.43 -13.89 -6.22
C VAL A 215 -0.60 -13.31 -7.19
N THR A 216 -0.12 -12.92 -8.37
CA THR A 216 -0.94 -12.74 -9.57
C THR A 216 -0.55 -13.81 -10.58
N ASP A 217 -1.32 -13.96 -11.65
CA ASP A 217 -0.99 -14.94 -12.71
C ASP A 217 0.43 -14.71 -13.27
N GLU A 218 0.88 -13.46 -13.34
CA GLU A 218 2.20 -13.07 -13.84
C GLU A 218 3.30 -13.46 -12.85
N VAL A 219 3.08 -13.16 -11.57
CA VAL A 219 4.05 -13.50 -10.49
C VAL A 219 4.19 -15.01 -10.34
N ALA A 220 3.14 -15.77 -10.59
CA ALA A 220 3.15 -17.23 -10.50
C ALA A 220 3.92 -17.93 -11.62
N MET A 221 4.31 -17.22 -12.68
CA MET A 221 5.00 -17.81 -13.84
C MET A 221 6.42 -18.30 -13.51
N ASP A 222 7.10 -17.63 -12.57
CA ASP A 222 8.46 -18.00 -12.15
C ASP A 222 8.79 -17.45 -10.76
N GLU A 223 9.57 -18.19 -9.98
CA GLU A 223 10.01 -17.77 -8.65
C GLU A 223 10.82 -16.47 -8.66
N ALA A 224 11.56 -16.21 -9.73
CA ALA A 224 12.30 -14.96 -9.89
C ALA A 224 11.39 -13.73 -10.00
N LEU A 225 10.12 -13.90 -10.35
CA LEU A 225 9.11 -12.86 -10.43
C LEU A 225 8.39 -12.62 -9.09
N SER A 226 8.77 -13.31 -8.02
CA SER A 226 8.14 -13.22 -6.71
C SER A 226 7.89 -11.78 -6.29
N ASN A 227 6.71 -11.55 -5.67
CA ASN A 227 6.36 -10.28 -5.08
C ASN A 227 6.71 -10.27 -3.58
N ARG A 228 6.80 -9.08 -2.99
CA ARG A 228 7.11 -8.89 -1.56
C ARG A 228 6.00 -9.47 -0.67
N PHE A 229 6.41 -10.13 0.40
CA PHE A 229 5.53 -10.54 1.50
C PHE A 229 6.10 -9.92 2.78
N ASP A 230 5.73 -8.66 3.04
CA ASP A 230 6.19 -7.95 4.23
C ASP A 230 5.31 -8.34 5.43
N TYR A 231 5.93 -8.74 6.55
CA TYR A 231 5.26 -9.24 7.75
C TYR A 231 5.72 -8.53 9.03
N ASP A 232 6.74 -7.69 8.92
CA ASP A 232 7.28 -6.91 10.03
C ASP A 232 6.30 -5.84 10.54
N GLU A 233 6.60 -5.25 11.70
CA GLU A 233 5.71 -4.28 12.35
C GLU A 233 5.61 -2.93 11.63
N VAL A 234 6.60 -2.59 10.81
CA VAL A 234 6.68 -1.29 10.12
C VAL A 234 6.05 -1.34 8.73
N PHE A 235 6.38 -2.34 7.93
CA PHE A 235 5.94 -2.45 6.53
C PHE A 235 4.95 -3.57 6.29
N GLY A 236 4.86 -4.53 7.20
CA GLY A 236 3.94 -5.65 7.11
C GLY A 236 2.48 -5.23 7.28
N THR A 237 1.58 -5.94 6.61
CA THR A 237 0.15 -5.82 6.88
C THR A 237 -0.26 -6.79 7.99
N VAL A 238 -1.36 -6.48 8.66
CA VAL A 238 -1.86 -7.32 9.77
C VAL A 238 -2.11 -8.77 9.34
N LEU A 239 -2.67 -8.99 8.15
CA LEU A 239 -2.96 -10.33 7.64
C LEU A 239 -1.66 -11.11 7.33
N ASN A 240 -0.70 -10.47 6.67
CA ASN A 240 0.60 -11.09 6.38
C ASN A 240 1.34 -11.46 7.68
N ARG A 241 1.31 -10.57 8.69
CA ARG A 241 1.90 -10.84 10.00
C ARG A 241 1.23 -12.04 10.67
N PHE A 242 -0.10 -12.12 10.65
CA PHE A 242 -0.83 -13.26 11.23
C PHE A 242 -0.50 -14.57 10.50
N CYS A 243 -0.38 -14.58 9.18
CA CYS A 243 0.03 -15.77 8.43
C CYS A 243 1.46 -16.21 8.78
N ALA A 244 2.39 -15.27 8.92
CA ALA A 244 3.77 -15.57 9.34
C ALA A 244 3.82 -16.08 10.79
N GLN A 245 3.06 -15.49 11.69
CA GLN A 245 2.95 -15.94 13.09
C GLN A 245 2.36 -17.34 13.17
N ALA A 246 1.26 -17.62 12.44
CA ALA A 246 0.66 -18.95 12.39
C ALA A 246 1.63 -20.02 11.87
N ALA A 247 2.37 -19.74 10.79
CA ALA A 247 3.36 -20.64 10.21
C ALA A 247 4.50 -20.97 11.18
N LEU A 248 4.88 -20.02 12.04
CA LEU A 248 5.92 -20.21 13.04
C LEU A 248 5.42 -20.89 14.32
N GLY A 249 4.10 -20.96 14.55
CA GLY A 249 3.51 -21.36 15.84
C GLY A 249 3.61 -20.26 16.90
N TYR A 250 3.77 -19.02 16.46
CA TYR A 250 3.77 -17.83 17.32
C TYR A 250 2.31 -17.35 17.50
N PRO A 251 1.89 -16.84 18.68
CA PRO A 251 0.54 -16.34 18.87
C PRO A 251 0.24 -15.17 17.91
N LEU A 252 -0.99 -15.12 17.37
CA LEU A 252 -1.46 -13.99 16.58
C LEU A 252 -1.61 -12.76 17.47
N THR A 253 -0.78 -11.74 17.25
CA THR A 253 -0.74 -10.54 18.11
C THR A 253 -1.78 -9.52 17.67
N VAL A 254 -2.87 -9.41 18.42
CA VAL A 254 -3.95 -8.44 18.24
C VAL A 254 -3.70 -7.24 19.14
N TYR A 255 -3.62 -6.02 18.54
CA TYR A 255 -3.44 -4.79 19.32
C TYR A 255 -4.79 -4.31 19.88
N GLY A 256 -4.80 -3.99 21.18
CA GLY A 256 -6.02 -3.63 21.92
C GLY A 256 -7.07 -4.73 21.87
N LYS A 257 -8.35 -4.38 21.70
CA LYS A 257 -9.46 -5.34 21.56
C LYS A 257 -9.62 -5.90 20.14
N GLY A 258 -8.90 -5.34 19.16
CA GLY A 258 -8.98 -5.75 17.76
C GLY A 258 -10.24 -5.32 17.02
N GLY A 259 -10.96 -4.34 17.53
CA GLY A 259 -12.19 -3.80 16.91
C GLY A 259 -11.94 -2.78 15.79
N GLN A 260 -10.68 -2.45 15.52
CA GLN A 260 -10.32 -1.49 14.45
C GLN A 260 -10.68 -2.07 13.08
N THR A 261 -11.65 -1.44 12.41
CA THR A 261 -12.13 -1.87 11.08
C THR A 261 -11.37 -1.15 9.97
N ARG A 262 -11.05 -1.89 8.89
CA ARG A 262 -10.37 -1.36 7.69
C ARG A 262 -11.00 -1.96 6.44
N GLY A 263 -10.82 -1.27 5.32
CA GLY A 263 -11.07 -1.82 3.99
C GLY A 263 -9.88 -2.67 3.54
N PHE A 264 -10.15 -3.78 2.90
CA PHE A 264 -9.15 -4.73 2.38
C PHE A 264 -9.42 -5.04 0.91
N LEU A 265 -8.37 -5.40 0.17
CA LEU A 265 -8.47 -5.88 -1.21
C LEU A 265 -7.29 -6.79 -1.56
N ASP A 266 -7.56 -7.70 -2.49
CA ASP A 266 -6.54 -8.58 -3.06
C ASP A 266 -5.59 -7.81 -3.99
N ILE A 267 -4.32 -8.24 -4.10
CA ILE A 267 -3.34 -7.66 -5.03
C ILE A 267 -3.82 -7.76 -6.49
N ARG A 268 -4.57 -8.80 -6.86
CA ARG A 268 -5.17 -8.96 -8.20
C ARG A 268 -6.20 -7.86 -8.48
N ASP A 269 -6.98 -7.47 -7.48
CA ASP A 269 -7.92 -6.36 -7.60
C ASP A 269 -7.20 -5.02 -7.66
N THR A 270 -6.09 -4.87 -6.92
CA THR A 270 -5.26 -3.68 -7.00
C THR A 270 -4.80 -3.42 -8.44
N VAL A 271 -4.17 -4.40 -9.09
CA VAL A 271 -3.66 -4.24 -10.46
C VAL A 271 -4.80 -4.01 -11.47
N ARG A 272 -5.96 -4.64 -11.25
CA ARG A 272 -7.15 -4.44 -12.07
C ARG A 272 -7.74 -3.05 -11.92
N CYS A 273 -7.82 -2.50 -10.70
CA CYS A 273 -8.25 -1.14 -10.45
C CYS A 273 -7.36 -0.11 -11.18
N ILE A 274 -6.06 -0.33 -11.19
CA ILE A 274 -5.12 0.52 -11.92
C ILE A 274 -5.41 0.48 -13.42
N GLU A 275 -5.56 -0.70 -14.00
CA GLU A 275 -5.92 -0.84 -15.43
C GLU A 275 -7.24 -0.12 -15.75
N ILE A 276 -8.27 -0.34 -14.94
CA ILE A 276 -9.57 0.33 -15.08
C ILE A 276 -9.41 1.86 -15.05
N ALA A 277 -8.63 2.39 -14.11
CA ALA A 277 -8.38 3.82 -14.02
C ALA A 277 -7.63 4.37 -15.25
N CYS A 278 -6.60 3.64 -15.75
CA CYS A 278 -5.86 4.02 -16.96
C CYS A 278 -6.73 4.01 -18.22
N LEU A 279 -7.59 2.99 -18.38
CA LEU A 279 -8.49 2.84 -19.53
C LEU A 279 -9.69 3.81 -19.50
N ASN A 280 -10.00 4.35 -18.34
CA ASN A 280 -11.08 5.32 -18.14
C ASN A 280 -10.50 6.62 -17.55
N PRO A 281 -9.73 7.42 -18.31
CA PRO A 281 -9.09 8.60 -17.77
C PRO A 281 -10.11 9.65 -17.29
N ALA A 282 -9.74 10.42 -16.27
CA ALA A 282 -10.50 11.59 -15.85
C ALA A 282 -10.58 12.63 -17.01
N LYS A 283 -11.59 13.48 -17.01
CA LYS A 283 -11.67 14.60 -17.96
C LYS A 283 -10.58 15.63 -17.67
N PRO A 284 -10.18 16.45 -18.66
CA PRO A 284 -9.28 17.56 -18.38
C PRO A 284 -9.82 18.45 -17.25
N GLY A 285 -8.96 18.73 -16.26
CA GLY A 285 -9.31 19.53 -15.09
C GLY A 285 -10.09 18.76 -14.00
N GLU A 286 -10.39 17.48 -14.21
CA GLU A 286 -11.12 16.67 -13.24
C GLU A 286 -10.16 15.93 -12.31
N PHE A 287 -10.39 16.07 -11.01
CA PHE A 287 -9.82 15.24 -9.96
C PHE A 287 -10.88 14.27 -9.46
N ARG A 288 -10.74 12.98 -9.80
CA ARG A 288 -11.63 11.91 -9.34
C ARG A 288 -11.01 11.21 -8.14
N VAL A 289 -11.86 10.78 -7.21
CA VAL A 289 -11.45 9.94 -6.07
C VAL A 289 -12.29 8.69 -6.05
N PHE A 290 -11.64 7.54 -5.92
CA PHE A 290 -12.27 6.24 -5.75
C PHE A 290 -11.74 5.58 -4.47
N ASN A 291 -12.64 5.08 -3.64
CA ASN A 291 -12.28 4.28 -2.49
C ASN A 291 -11.97 2.85 -2.96
N GLN A 292 -10.71 2.47 -2.88
CA GLN A 292 -10.19 1.22 -3.45
C GLN A 292 -10.08 0.14 -2.37
N PHE A 293 -11.16 -0.56 -2.14
CA PHE A 293 -11.21 -1.79 -1.34
C PHE A 293 -12.45 -2.61 -1.75
N THR A 294 -12.47 -3.89 -1.39
CA THR A 294 -13.53 -4.83 -1.79
C THR A 294 -14.25 -5.45 -0.60
N GLU A 295 -13.61 -5.50 0.56
CA GLU A 295 -14.13 -6.10 1.78
C GLU A 295 -13.74 -5.27 3.00
N GLN A 296 -14.45 -5.48 4.11
CA GLN A 296 -14.17 -4.81 5.38
C GLN A 296 -14.06 -5.85 6.48
N PHE A 297 -12.98 -5.77 7.27
CA PHE A 297 -12.76 -6.65 8.41
C PHE A 297 -12.25 -5.83 9.61
N ASN A 298 -12.60 -6.26 10.82
CA ASN A 298 -11.84 -5.85 11.97
C ASN A 298 -10.65 -6.80 12.22
N VAL A 299 -9.70 -6.35 13.04
CA VAL A 299 -8.45 -7.09 13.26
C VAL A 299 -8.72 -8.45 13.93
N LEU A 300 -9.70 -8.53 14.86
CA LEU A 300 -10.03 -9.76 15.54
C LEU A 300 -10.72 -10.77 14.62
N GLU A 301 -11.56 -10.32 13.68
CA GLU A 301 -12.14 -11.18 12.64
C GLU A 301 -11.06 -11.83 11.79
N LEU A 302 -10.08 -11.05 11.31
CA LEU A 302 -8.96 -11.59 10.55
C LEU A 302 -8.13 -12.60 11.36
N ALA A 303 -7.88 -12.32 12.65
CA ALA A 303 -7.17 -13.25 13.51
C ALA A 303 -7.91 -14.59 13.64
N ARG A 304 -9.25 -14.56 13.78
CA ARG A 304 -10.08 -15.77 13.84
C ARG A 304 -10.09 -16.53 12.52
N MET A 305 -10.13 -15.84 11.40
CA MET A 305 -10.05 -16.48 10.07
C MET A 305 -8.72 -17.21 9.93
N VAL A 306 -7.59 -16.57 10.24
CA VAL A 306 -6.26 -17.19 10.20
C VAL A 306 -6.16 -18.35 11.20
N GLN A 307 -6.76 -18.23 12.38
CA GLN A 307 -6.80 -19.32 13.38
C GLN A 307 -7.56 -20.54 12.83
N THR A 308 -8.69 -20.32 12.16
CA THR A 308 -9.50 -21.39 11.58
C THR A 308 -8.75 -22.11 10.47
N SER A 309 -8.31 -21.38 9.43
CA SER A 309 -7.52 -21.97 8.33
C SER A 309 -6.23 -22.62 8.81
N GLY A 310 -5.54 -22.00 9.78
CA GLY A 310 -4.32 -22.60 10.35
C GLY A 310 -4.60 -23.96 11.03
N LYS A 311 -5.70 -24.08 11.77
CA LYS A 311 -6.11 -25.37 12.39
C LYS A 311 -6.45 -26.42 11.34
N GLU A 312 -7.10 -26.05 10.25
CA GLU A 312 -7.41 -26.97 9.14
C GLU A 312 -6.14 -27.47 8.45
N LEU A 313 -5.10 -26.64 8.40
CA LEU A 313 -3.76 -27.00 7.94
C LEU A 313 -2.92 -27.76 9.01
N GLY A 314 -3.50 -28.08 10.17
CA GLY A 314 -2.82 -28.81 11.25
C GLY A 314 -1.90 -27.96 12.11
N LEU A 315 -2.01 -26.64 12.08
CA LEU A 315 -1.21 -25.73 12.89
C LEU A 315 -1.87 -25.45 14.26
N SER A 316 -1.06 -25.27 15.29
CA SER A 316 -1.52 -24.73 16.58
C SER A 316 -1.47 -23.21 16.51
N VAL A 317 -2.63 -22.56 16.50
CA VAL A 317 -2.74 -21.11 16.37
C VAL A 317 -3.51 -20.53 17.55
N GLU A 318 -2.83 -19.71 18.34
CA GLU A 318 -3.39 -18.99 19.48
C GLU A 318 -3.53 -17.50 19.13
N ILE A 319 -4.42 -16.78 19.84
CA ILE A 319 -4.59 -15.32 19.71
C ILE A 319 -4.19 -14.69 21.04
N GLU A 320 -3.30 -13.69 20.98
CA GLU A 320 -2.84 -12.92 22.11
C GLU A 320 -3.13 -11.44 21.92
N HIS A 321 -3.64 -10.77 22.97
CA HIS A 321 -3.89 -9.34 22.94
C HIS A 321 -2.73 -8.56 23.53
N LEU A 322 -2.19 -7.61 22.79
CA LEU A 322 -1.11 -6.71 23.20
C LEU A 322 -1.63 -5.27 23.33
N PRO A 323 -0.97 -4.42 24.14
CA PRO A 323 -1.27 -2.98 24.16
C PRO A 323 -1.15 -2.39 22.75
N ASP A 324 -2.09 -1.50 22.39
CA ASP A 324 -2.02 -0.81 21.10
C ASP A 324 -0.91 0.24 21.14
N PRO A 325 0.12 0.17 20.26
CA PRO A 325 1.18 1.16 20.18
C PRO A 325 0.71 2.48 19.54
N ARG A 326 -0.45 2.48 18.88
CA ARG A 326 -1.01 3.64 18.18
C ARG A 326 -1.98 4.43 19.07
N VAL A 327 -2.28 5.64 18.64
CA VAL A 327 -3.32 6.48 19.26
C VAL A 327 -4.54 6.44 18.33
N GLU A 328 -5.34 5.39 18.48
CA GLU A 328 -6.61 5.26 17.76
C GLU A 328 -7.71 4.70 18.67
N MET A 329 -8.97 4.87 18.28
CA MET A 329 -10.08 4.26 19.03
C MET A 329 -10.11 2.76 18.81
N GLU A 330 -10.32 1.99 19.88
CA GLU A 330 -10.38 0.52 19.82
C GLU A 330 -11.56 -0.02 19.00
N ALA A 331 -12.63 0.75 18.91
CA ALA A 331 -13.75 0.51 18.02
C ALA A 331 -14.25 1.86 17.49
N HIS A 332 -14.54 1.93 16.21
CA HIS A 332 -15.02 3.13 15.55
C HIS A 332 -16.06 2.78 14.48
N TYR A 333 -16.88 3.76 14.17
CA TYR A 333 -17.79 3.66 13.03
C TYR A 333 -16.96 3.59 11.74
N TYR A 334 -17.29 2.65 10.87
CA TYR A 334 -16.65 2.53 9.57
C TYR A 334 -17.67 2.05 8.54
N ASN A 335 -18.19 2.97 7.75
CA ASN A 335 -19.07 2.71 6.62
C ASN A 335 -18.60 3.55 5.44
N ALA A 336 -17.75 2.96 4.61
CA ALA A 336 -17.14 3.66 3.48
C ALA A 336 -17.74 3.18 2.16
N ARG A 337 -18.23 4.12 1.36
CA ARG A 337 -18.68 3.86 -0.01
C ARG A 337 -17.50 3.49 -0.89
N HIS A 338 -17.68 2.49 -1.77
CA HIS A 338 -16.65 1.99 -2.67
C HIS A 338 -17.26 1.40 -3.96
N SER A 339 -18.26 2.09 -4.52
CA SER A 339 -19.02 1.56 -5.66
C SER A 339 -18.43 1.91 -7.03
N LYS A 340 -17.67 3.01 -7.14
CA LYS A 340 -17.27 3.56 -8.46
C LYS A 340 -16.37 2.62 -9.27
N LEU A 341 -15.44 1.91 -8.65
CA LEU A 341 -14.61 0.92 -9.37
C LEU A 341 -15.43 -0.29 -9.83
N ILE A 342 -16.41 -0.72 -9.04
CA ILE A 342 -17.35 -1.79 -9.40
C ILE A 342 -18.21 -1.34 -10.58
N GLU A 343 -18.73 -0.12 -10.55
CA GLU A 343 -19.50 0.48 -11.66
C GLU A 343 -18.69 0.56 -12.97
N LEU A 344 -17.35 0.70 -12.87
CA LEU A 344 -16.42 0.67 -14.00
C LEU A 344 -16.00 -0.76 -14.41
N GLY A 345 -16.54 -1.81 -13.78
CA GLY A 345 -16.35 -3.19 -14.17
C GLY A 345 -15.32 -3.98 -13.35
N LEU A 346 -14.95 -3.51 -12.16
CA LEU A 346 -14.20 -4.34 -11.22
C LEU A 346 -15.06 -5.52 -10.77
N GLN A 347 -14.50 -6.73 -10.90
CA GLN A 347 -15.06 -7.96 -10.33
C GLN A 347 -14.19 -8.35 -9.13
N PRO A 348 -14.66 -8.14 -7.89
CA PRO A 348 -13.86 -8.34 -6.70
C PRO A 348 -13.47 -9.79 -6.44
N HIS A 349 -12.26 -10.01 -5.95
CA HIS A 349 -11.86 -11.24 -5.29
C HIS A 349 -12.12 -11.10 -3.79
N SER A 350 -12.69 -12.12 -3.17
CA SER A 350 -12.92 -12.16 -1.73
C SER A 350 -11.82 -12.95 -1.03
N LEU A 351 -11.54 -12.60 0.22
CA LEU A 351 -10.66 -13.36 1.11
C LEU A 351 -11.37 -14.66 1.51
N SER A 352 -11.23 -15.66 0.66
CA SER A 352 -11.78 -17.00 0.88
C SER A 352 -10.80 -17.88 1.68
N GLU A 353 -11.29 -19.00 2.19
CA GLU A 353 -10.45 -20.01 2.86
C GLU A 353 -9.27 -20.45 1.97
N SER A 354 -9.51 -20.72 0.69
CA SER A 354 -8.45 -21.15 -0.25
C SER A 354 -7.38 -20.09 -0.48
N LEU A 355 -7.73 -18.80 -0.47
CA LEU A 355 -6.76 -17.72 -0.58
C LEU A 355 -5.97 -17.57 0.72
N LEU A 356 -6.64 -17.67 1.86
CA LEU A 356 -6.00 -17.61 3.16
C LEU A 356 -5.03 -18.78 3.38
N ASP A 357 -5.44 -19.99 2.98
CA ASP A 357 -4.56 -21.17 2.95
C ASP A 357 -3.33 -20.93 2.06
N SER A 358 -3.51 -20.30 0.89
CA SER A 358 -2.40 -19.94 0.02
C SER A 358 -1.40 -19.00 0.70
N LEU A 359 -1.88 -17.99 1.45
CA LEU A 359 -1.01 -17.07 2.21
C LEU A 359 -0.26 -17.78 3.35
N ILE A 360 -0.94 -18.67 4.08
CA ILE A 360 -0.32 -19.46 5.13
C ILE A 360 0.71 -20.43 4.54
N ASN A 361 0.41 -21.07 3.39
CA ASN A 361 1.34 -21.96 2.71
C ASN A 361 2.59 -21.24 2.18
N ILE A 362 2.47 -19.99 1.70
CA ILE A 362 3.64 -19.17 1.38
C ILE A 362 4.48 -18.93 2.64
N ALA A 363 3.84 -18.60 3.76
CA ALA A 363 4.55 -18.40 5.01
C ALA A 363 5.24 -19.69 5.50
N LEU A 364 4.59 -20.84 5.36
CA LEU A 364 5.17 -22.16 5.69
C LEU A 364 6.36 -22.50 4.78
N ARG A 365 6.25 -22.23 3.47
CA ARG A 365 7.33 -22.45 2.49
C ARG A 365 8.61 -21.70 2.83
N TYR A 366 8.49 -20.49 3.36
CA TYR A 366 9.62 -19.64 3.72
C TYR A 366 9.79 -19.51 5.26
N LYS A 367 9.28 -20.48 6.02
CA LYS A 367 9.28 -20.46 7.49
C LYS A 367 10.64 -20.12 8.09
N ASP A 368 11.71 -20.71 7.56
CA ASP A 368 13.08 -20.51 8.05
C ASP A 368 13.62 -19.08 7.88
N ARG A 369 12.90 -18.25 7.13
CA ARG A 369 13.21 -16.82 6.93
C ARG A 369 12.43 -15.91 7.87
N ILE A 370 11.50 -16.43 8.65
CA ILE A 370 10.71 -15.63 9.58
C ILE A 370 11.56 -15.31 10.81
N ASP A 371 11.75 -14.02 11.06
CA ASP A 371 12.38 -13.51 12.28
C ASP A 371 11.30 -13.03 13.26
N PRO A 372 11.06 -13.71 14.40
CA PRO A 372 10.05 -13.33 15.37
C PRO A 372 10.26 -11.94 15.99
N VAL A 373 11.49 -11.41 15.99
CA VAL A 373 11.80 -10.07 16.50
C VAL A 373 11.05 -9.01 15.69
N GLN A 374 10.79 -9.27 14.42
CA GLN A 374 10.07 -8.36 13.51
C GLN A 374 8.57 -8.22 13.82
N PHE A 375 7.99 -9.12 14.65
CA PHE A 375 6.58 -9.01 15.06
C PHE A 375 6.37 -7.99 16.19
N VAL A 376 7.43 -7.63 16.91
CA VAL A 376 7.32 -6.82 18.13
C VAL A 376 7.28 -5.33 17.76
N PRO A 377 6.23 -4.59 18.15
CA PRO A 377 6.15 -3.16 17.86
C PRO A 377 7.26 -2.39 18.59
N THR A 378 8.04 -1.64 17.83
CA THR A 378 9.13 -0.79 18.33
C THR A 378 8.78 0.68 18.27
N VAL A 379 7.79 1.07 17.44
CA VAL A 379 7.38 2.45 17.25
C VAL A 379 6.23 2.79 18.17
N ASN A 380 6.49 3.67 19.15
CA ASN A 380 5.47 4.19 20.07
C ASN A 380 5.00 5.59 19.63
N TRP A 381 3.70 5.73 19.32
CA TRP A 381 3.10 6.97 18.85
C TRP A 381 2.69 7.91 19.99
N ARG A 382 2.73 7.45 21.24
CA ARG A 382 2.38 8.23 22.41
C ARG A 382 3.55 9.08 22.89
N ASN A 383 3.25 10.18 23.55
CA ASN A 383 4.26 11.12 24.03
C ASN A 383 5.17 10.48 25.10
N ALA A 384 6.45 10.33 24.82
CA ALA A 384 7.47 9.74 25.69
C ALA A 384 7.70 10.50 27.02
N ARG A 385 7.04 11.64 27.26
CA ARG A 385 7.26 12.46 28.48
C ARG A 385 6.75 11.80 29.77
N ASN A 386 5.91 10.76 29.72
CA ASN A 386 5.29 10.12 30.88
C ASN A 386 5.65 8.65 31.08
N GLU A 387 6.49 8.07 30.25
CA GLU A 387 6.96 6.70 30.43
C GLU A 387 8.40 6.73 30.98
N LYS A 388 8.55 6.50 32.28
CA LYS A 388 9.78 5.91 32.78
C LYS A 388 10.02 4.65 31.97
N GLN A 389 11.20 4.53 31.34
CA GLN A 389 11.62 3.38 30.57
C GLN A 389 11.13 2.09 31.26
N THR A 390 10.07 1.48 30.76
CA THR A 390 9.80 0.10 31.01
C THR A 390 10.90 -0.66 30.31
N GLU A 391 11.71 -1.37 31.07
CA GLU A 391 12.73 -2.28 30.58
C GLU A 391 12.14 -3.14 29.45
N LYS A 392 12.89 -3.26 28.34
CA LYS A 392 12.51 -4.11 27.22
C LYS A 392 12.07 -5.46 27.79
N PRO A 393 10.85 -5.95 27.48
CA PRO A 393 10.48 -7.31 27.87
C PRO A 393 11.47 -8.24 27.19
N GLN A 394 12.29 -8.92 27.98
CA GLN A 394 13.07 -10.04 27.46
C GLN A 394 12.06 -11.11 27.03
N PRO A 395 12.13 -11.64 25.81
CA PRO A 395 11.24 -12.71 25.40
C PRO A 395 11.50 -13.92 26.29
N GLN A 396 10.54 -14.27 27.15
CA GLN A 396 10.58 -15.48 27.98
C GLN A 396 10.56 -16.79 27.18
N LEU A 397 10.42 -16.71 25.85
CA LEU A 397 10.31 -17.88 24.96
C LEU A 397 11.63 -18.46 24.45
N ALA A 398 12.80 -17.88 24.84
CA ALA A 398 14.09 -18.43 24.42
C ALA A 398 14.58 -19.62 25.24
N LYS A 399 13.83 -20.10 26.25
CA LYS A 399 14.28 -21.18 27.15
C LYS A 399 13.60 -22.55 26.98
N SER A 400 12.67 -22.70 26.03
CA SER A 400 11.98 -23.98 25.81
C SER A 400 12.23 -24.63 24.42
N LEU A 401 13.21 -24.13 23.65
CA LEU A 401 13.56 -24.68 22.33
C LEU A 401 15.08 -24.97 22.25
N VAL A 402 15.67 -25.54 23.31
CA VAL A 402 16.98 -26.22 23.23
C VAL A 402 16.79 -27.65 23.64
#